data_5619ff573d876986eca82bd218a1f418
#
_entry.id   5619ff573d876986eca82bd218a1f418
#
_cell.length_a   1.000
_cell.length_b   1.000
_cell.length_c   1.000
_cell.angle_alpha   90.00
_cell.angle_beta   90.00
_cell.angle_gamma   90.00
#
_symmetry.space_group_name_H-M   'P 1'
#
loop_
_entity.id
_entity.type
_entity.pdbx_description
1 polymer ?
#
loop_
_entity_poly.entity_id
_entity_poly.type
_entity_poly.pdbx_seq_one_letter_code
_entity_poly.pdbx_strand_id
1 'polypeptide(L)'
;IQVKNESTGFFTGSITNDKGEYTIKQLPLGSPYTVTASYIGYGEQKKTGYALNQGDMLRVDFKLAEESVEIQAVEVVANSLKNMVPKIGAATSISAQNITKLPVNGRNFTSLMDLSPLSSGGNIAGQLSSSTNYTIDGMTAKGTVASGTTSGAYTISMEAVREFEVVTNQYDVTNGRSGGGTVSAVTKSGTNTFTGSVFGFGRADWLSSSYDIRGNKSTSDFSTYQYGFSLGGPIVKDRAHFYVVWDHQQDS
;
A
#
# COMPACT_ATOMS: atom_id res chain seq x y z
N ILE A 1 17.63 18.51 -9.29
CA ILE A 1 16.26 18.06 -9.01
C ILE A 1 16.17 17.71 -7.53
N GLN A 2 15.13 18.18 -6.87
CA GLN A 2 14.86 17.93 -5.46
C GLN A 2 13.48 17.27 -5.33
N VAL A 3 13.35 16.36 -4.36
CA VAL A 3 12.08 15.65 -4.06
C VAL A 3 11.83 15.75 -2.57
N LYS A 4 10.62 16.18 -2.21
CA LYS A 4 10.19 16.31 -0.83
C LYS A 4 8.85 15.59 -0.62
N ASN A 5 8.75 14.80 0.44
CA ASN A 5 7.49 14.26 0.93
C ASN A 5 6.91 15.26 1.95
N GLU A 6 5.77 15.86 1.61
CA GLU A 6 5.17 16.90 2.45
C GLU A 6 4.54 16.34 3.75
N SER A 7 4.19 15.05 3.75
CA SER A 7 3.59 14.40 4.92
C SER A 7 4.61 14.06 6.01
N THR A 8 5.86 13.77 5.63
CA THR A 8 6.89 13.30 6.55
C THR A 8 8.09 14.25 6.65
N GLY A 9 8.17 15.25 5.75
CA GLY A 9 9.35 16.13 5.65
C GLY A 9 10.57 15.45 5.01
N PHE A 10 10.47 14.20 4.56
CA PHE A 10 11.58 13.52 3.87
C PHE A 10 12.00 14.30 2.63
N PHE A 11 13.30 14.52 2.52
CA PHE A 11 13.90 15.30 1.45
C PHE A 11 15.11 14.61 0.86
N THR A 12 15.22 14.60 -0.46
CA THR A 12 16.38 14.09 -1.20
C THR A 12 16.49 14.79 -2.55
N GLY A 13 17.60 14.58 -3.25
CA GLY A 13 17.81 15.17 -4.56
C GLY A 13 18.81 14.41 -5.42
N SER A 14 18.87 14.78 -6.69
CA SER A 14 19.79 14.26 -7.69
C SER A 14 20.16 15.35 -8.69
N ILE A 15 21.33 15.22 -9.29
CA ILE A 15 21.80 16.06 -10.38
C ILE A 15 21.43 15.37 -11.70
N THR A 16 21.10 16.15 -12.72
CA THR A 16 20.88 15.62 -14.09
C THR A 16 22.24 15.29 -14.74
N ASN A 17 22.22 14.28 -15.61
CA ASN A 17 23.33 13.99 -16.50
C ASN A 17 23.38 15.00 -17.67
N ASP A 18 24.39 14.85 -18.58
CA ASP A 18 24.59 15.73 -19.75
C ASP A 18 23.40 15.70 -20.74
N LYS A 19 22.54 14.68 -20.66
CA LYS A 19 21.32 14.57 -21.47
C LYS A 19 20.09 15.16 -20.78
N GLY A 20 20.24 15.70 -19.56
CA GLY A 20 19.15 16.21 -18.77
C GLY A 20 18.33 15.11 -18.05
N GLU A 21 18.80 13.86 -18.04
CA GLU A 21 18.12 12.76 -17.37
C GLU A 21 18.53 12.67 -15.90
N TYR A 22 17.61 12.31 -15.04
CA TYR A 22 17.83 12.05 -13.63
C TYR A 22 17.07 10.84 -13.12
N THR A 23 17.56 10.22 -12.07
CA THR A 23 16.91 9.11 -11.40
C THR A 23 17.09 9.26 -9.90
N ILE A 24 15.99 9.16 -9.17
CA ILE A 24 15.97 9.14 -7.70
C ILE A 24 15.34 7.83 -7.28
N LYS A 25 16.08 7.03 -6.52
CA LYS A 25 15.69 5.69 -6.07
C LYS A 25 15.42 5.68 -4.57
N GLN A 26 14.75 4.63 -4.08
CA GLN A 26 14.51 4.36 -2.67
C GLN A 26 13.75 5.48 -1.94
N LEU A 27 12.78 6.08 -2.62
CA LEU A 27 11.89 7.03 -1.99
C LEU A 27 10.92 6.28 -1.04
N PRO A 28 10.69 6.78 0.17
CA PRO A 28 9.65 6.26 1.05
C PRO A 28 8.29 6.28 0.36
N LEU A 29 7.48 5.25 0.56
CA LEU A 29 6.14 5.24 0.01
C LEU A 29 5.28 6.33 0.67
N GLY A 30 4.43 7.02 -0.08
CA GLY A 30 3.61 8.09 0.46
C GLY A 30 3.09 9.09 -0.54
N SER A 31 2.41 10.08 0.03
CA SER A 31 1.88 11.26 -0.66
C SER A 31 1.62 12.39 0.34
N PRO A 32 1.52 13.63 -0.11
CA PRO A 32 1.92 14.10 -1.43
C PRO A 32 3.43 14.33 -1.54
N TYR A 33 3.98 14.08 -2.71
CA TYR A 33 5.35 14.45 -3.05
C TYR A 33 5.36 15.71 -3.88
N THR A 34 6.36 16.56 -3.62
CA THR A 34 6.73 17.73 -4.43
C THR A 34 8.06 17.46 -5.09
N VAL A 35 8.12 17.65 -6.41
CA VAL A 35 9.37 17.57 -7.19
C VAL A 35 9.70 18.97 -7.69
N THR A 36 10.90 19.42 -7.40
CA THR A 36 11.40 20.76 -7.74
C THR A 36 12.60 20.64 -8.67
N ALA A 37 12.58 21.37 -9.76
CA ALA A 37 13.72 21.52 -10.67
C ALA A 37 14.23 22.95 -10.59
N SER A 38 15.56 23.11 -10.41
CA SER A 38 16.24 24.39 -10.40
C SER A 38 17.54 24.30 -11.16
N TYR A 39 17.91 25.38 -11.86
CA TYR A 39 19.18 25.54 -12.55
C TYR A 39 19.58 27.02 -12.54
N ILE A 40 20.87 27.30 -12.48
CA ILE A 40 21.40 28.68 -12.42
C ILE A 40 20.99 29.45 -13.69
N GLY A 41 20.34 30.61 -13.53
CA GLY A 41 19.85 31.44 -14.64
C GLY A 41 18.51 31.00 -15.20
N TYR A 42 17.84 30.03 -14.57
CA TYR A 42 16.51 29.57 -14.95
C TYR A 42 15.53 29.64 -13.79
N GLY A 43 14.29 29.94 -14.07
CA GLY A 43 13.24 29.95 -13.07
C GLY A 43 12.98 28.55 -12.47
N GLU A 44 12.81 28.50 -11.15
CA GLU A 44 12.48 27.28 -10.44
C GLU A 44 11.08 26.77 -10.85
N GLN A 45 10.94 25.48 -11.13
CA GLN A 45 9.67 24.85 -11.43
C GLN A 45 9.34 23.78 -10.39
N LYS A 46 8.13 23.86 -9.82
CA LYS A 46 7.59 22.89 -8.85
C LYS A 46 6.42 22.13 -9.45
N LYS A 47 6.39 20.82 -9.19
CA LYS A 47 5.25 19.95 -9.47
C LYS A 47 4.87 19.20 -8.21
N THR A 48 3.62 19.32 -7.79
CA THR A 48 3.11 18.79 -6.52
C THR A 48 2.03 17.74 -6.73
N GLY A 49 1.70 16.98 -5.67
CA GLY A 49 0.56 16.07 -5.66
C GLY A 49 0.87 14.66 -6.15
N TYR A 50 2.14 14.29 -6.30
CA TYR A 50 2.49 12.91 -6.64
C TYR A 50 2.27 11.98 -5.45
N ALA A 51 1.73 10.79 -5.75
CA ALA A 51 1.68 9.68 -4.81
C ALA A 51 2.60 8.56 -5.29
N LEU A 52 3.32 7.94 -4.37
CA LEU A 52 4.23 6.84 -4.66
C LEU A 52 3.78 5.60 -3.88
N ASN A 53 3.41 4.55 -4.60
CA ASN A 53 3.04 3.24 -4.08
C ASN A 53 4.14 2.22 -4.37
N GLN A 54 4.00 1.01 -3.83
CA GLN A 54 5.00 -0.03 -4.02
C GLN A 54 5.17 -0.37 -5.51
N GLY A 55 6.43 -0.41 -5.95
CA GLY A 55 6.78 -0.72 -7.33
C GLY A 55 6.42 0.35 -8.36
N ASP A 56 5.93 1.53 -7.93
CA ASP A 56 5.64 2.62 -8.85
C ASP A 56 6.93 3.24 -9.39
N MET A 57 6.90 3.54 -10.68
CA MET A 57 7.89 4.36 -11.36
C MET A 57 7.18 5.58 -11.93
N LEU A 58 7.60 6.77 -11.50
CA LEU A 58 7.02 8.02 -11.97
C LEU A 58 8.01 8.73 -12.90
N ARG A 59 7.55 9.14 -14.04
CA ARG A 59 8.29 10.00 -14.94
C ARG A 59 7.83 11.44 -14.78
N VAL A 60 8.76 12.32 -14.41
CA VAL A 60 8.47 13.73 -14.19
C VAL A 60 9.43 14.56 -15.04
N ASP A 61 8.94 15.12 -16.11
CA ASP A 61 9.72 15.96 -17.03
C ASP A 61 9.52 17.43 -16.68
N PHE A 62 10.58 18.23 -16.76
CA PHE A 62 10.58 19.68 -16.53
C PHE A 62 11.03 20.41 -17.80
N LYS A 63 10.48 21.59 -17.99
CA LYS A 63 10.90 22.51 -19.03
C LYS A 63 11.18 23.85 -18.39
N LEU A 64 12.44 24.08 -18.01
CA LEU A 64 12.86 25.35 -17.40
C LEU A 64 12.90 26.45 -18.46
N ALA A 65 12.48 27.64 -18.07
CA ALA A 65 12.61 28.86 -18.86
C ALA A 65 13.69 29.75 -18.22
N GLU A 66 14.40 30.52 -19.05
CA GLU A 66 15.35 31.52 -18.56
C GLU A 66 14.66 32.50 -17.60
N GLU A 67 15.36 32.86 -16.54
CA GLU A 67 14.85 33.78 -15.52
C GLU A 67 14.77 35.20 -16.11
N SER A 68 13.62 35.57 -16.64
CA SER A 68 13.28 36.96 -16.92
C SER A 68 12.60 37.54 -15.65
N VAL A 69 12.90 38.78 -15.34
CA VAL A 69 12.69 39.51 -14.05
C VAL A 69 11.31 39.37 -13.37
N GLU A 70 10.40 38.55 -13.85
CA GLU A 70 8.99 38.51 -13.38
C GLU A 70 8.34 37.11 -13.37
N ILE A 71 9.09 36.01 -13.24
CA ILE A 71 8.44 34.69 -13.23
C ILE A 71 8.29 34.21 -11.78
N GLN A 72 7.07 34.29 -11.26
CA GLN A 72 6.64 33.52 -10.08
C GLN A 72 6.82 32.02 -10.37
N ALA A 73 7.33 31.28 -9.38
CA ALA A 73 7.47 29.84 -9.48
C ALA A 73 6.12 29.20 -9.93
N VAL A 74 6.14 28.52 -11.07
CA VAL A 74 4.91 27.89 -11.60
C VAL A 74 4.69 26.60 -10.84
N GLU A 75 3.68 26.60 -9.98
CA GLU A 75 3.20 25.40 -9.31
C GLU A 75 2.20 24.67 -10.22
N VAL A 76 2.54 23.46 -10.60
CA VAL A 76 1.66 22.61 -11.40
C VAL A 76 1.21 21.42 -10.54
N VAL A 77 -0.09 21.33 -10.29
CA VAL A 77 -0.65 20.14 -9.63
C VAL A 77 -0.60 18.95 -10.58
N ALA A 78 0.12 17.92 -10.18
CA ALA A 78 0.32 16.73 -10.99
C ALA A 78 -0.94 15.85 -11.01
N ASN A 79 -1.30 15.37 -12.19
CA ASN A 79 -2.17 14.21 -12.32
C ASN A 79 -1.28 12.95 -12.27
N SER A 80 -1.17 12.32 -11.09
CA SER A 80 -0.27 11.18 -10.85
C SER A 80 -0.48 10.04 -11.84
N LEU A 81 -1.72 9.80 -12.27
CA LEU A 81 -2.06 8.71 -13.19
C LEU A 81 -1.43 8.87 -14.59
N LYS A 82 -1.25 10.10 -15.05
CA LYS A 82 -0.62 10.35 -16.37
C LYS A 82 0.89 10.15 -16.39
N ASN A 83 1.52 10.19 -15.22
CA ASN A 83 2.97 10.14 -15.06
C ASN A 83 3.49 8.77 -14.60
N MET A 84 2.59 7.79 -14.39
CA MET A 84 2.98 6.43 -14.03
C MET A 84 3.52 5.67 -15.24
N VAL A 85 4.66 5.05 -15.06
CA VAL A 85 5.17 4.05 -16.02
C VAL A 85 4.36 2.76 -15.77
N PRO A 86 3.76 2.15 -16.81
CA PRO A 86 3.00 0.92 -16.66
C PRO A 86 3.84 -0.18 -16.03
N LYS A 87 3.31 -0.83 -14.98
CA LYS A 87 3.93 -2.01 -14.38
C LYS A 87 3.85 -3.18 -15.36
N ILE A 88 4.91 -4.00 -15.42
CA ILE A 88 4.92 -5.22 -16.24
C ILE A 88 4.24 -6.33 -15.43
N GLY A 89 3.10 -6.81 -15.93
CA GLY A 89 2.33 -7.90 -15.31
C GLY A 89 0.90 -7.51 -14.96
N ALA A 90 0.10 -8.51 -14.59
CA ALA A 90 -1.26 -8.31 -14.10
C ALA A 90 -1.23 -8.17 -12.59
N ALA A 91 -1.53 -7.00 -12.09
CA ALA A 91 -1.59 -6.69 -10.66
C ALA A 91 -2.93 -6.07 -10.28
N THR A 92 -3.44 -6.44 -9.12
CA THR A 92 -4.59 -5.80 -8.47
C THR A 92 -4.08 -5.08 -7.23
N SER A 93 -4.10 -3.75 -7.25
CA SER A 93 -3.69 -2.92 -6.10
C SER A 93 -4.91 -2.33 -5.41
N ILE A 94 -4.93 -2.40 -4.09
CA ILE A 94 -6.02 -1.90 -3.25
C ILE A 94 -5.41 -0.94 -2.23
N SER A 95 -5.81 0.33 -2.32
CA SER A 95 -5.35 1.37 -1.39
C SER A 95 -6.04 1.26 -0.02
N ALA A 96 -5.43 1.85 1.02
CA ALA A 96 -5.97 1.88 2.37
C ALA A 96 -7.41 2.44 2.45
N GLN A 97 -7.73 3.44 1.63
CA GLN A 97 -9.07 4.04 1.61
C GLN A 97 -10.14 3.06 1.10
N ASN A 98 -9.76 2.15 0.21
CA ASN A 98 -10.65 1.12 -0.31
C ASN A 98 -10.71 -0.08 0.64
N ILE A 99 -9.59 -0.47 1.26
CA ILE A 99 -9.52 -1.59 2.22
C ILE A 99 -10.57 -1.43 3.34
N THR A 100 -10.69 -0.23 3.90
CA THR A 100 -11.64 0.03 5.00
C THR A 100 -13.11 0.05 4.57
N LYS A 101 -13.39 0.24 3.29
CA LYS A 101 -14.75 0.31 2.72
C LYS A 101 -15.25 -1.02 2.18
N LEU A 102 -14.35 -1.96 1.92
CA LEU A 102 -14.70 -3.25 1.33
C LEU A 102 -15.25 -4.20 2.41
N PRO A 103 -16.39 -4.85 2.16
CA PRO A 103 -16.94 -5.85 3.06
C PRO A 103 -16.10 -7.12 3.00
N VAL A 104 -15.10 -7.25 3.84
CA VAL A 104 -14.23 -8.44 3.90
C VAL A 104 -14.68 -9.30 5.07
N ASN A 105 -14.87 -10.58 4.82
CA ASN A 105 -15.24 -11.51 5.86
C ASN A 105 -14.03 -11.79 6.77
N GLY A 106 -14.20 -11.52 8.09
CA GLY A 106 -13.17 -11.82 9.09
C GLY A 106 -12.02 -10.81 9.18
N ARG A 107 -12.09 -9.66 8.49
CA ARG A 107 -11.08 -8.57 8.55
C ARG A 107 -9.63 -9.06 8.56
N ASN A 108 -9.39 -10.15 7.86
CA ASN A 108 -8.08 -10.76 7.74
C ASN A 108 -7.41 -10.25 6.46
N PHE A 109 -6.14 -9.97 6.56
CA PHE A 109 -5.30 -9.58 5.43
C PHE A 109 -5.39 -10.57 4.25
N THR A 110 -5.48 -11.87 4.52
CA THR A 110 -5.61 -12.89 3.47
C THR A 110 -6.95 -12.82 2.73
N SER A 111 -8.00 -12.34 3.39
CA SER A 111 -9.32 -12.17 2.76
C SER A 111 -9.34 -11.08 1.70
N LEU A 112 -8.35 -10.16 1.71
CA LEU A 112 -8.17 -9.16 0.66
C LEU A 112 -7.72 -9.80 -0.67
N MET A 113 -7.12 -10.99 -0.63
CA MET A 113 -6.72 -11.70 -1.84
C MET A 113 -7.91 -12.07 -2.71
N ASP A 114 -9.03 -12.46 -2.08
CA ASP A 114 -10.25 -12.89 -2.78
C ASP A 114 -10.94 -11.74 -3.52
N LEU A 115 -10.48 -10.50 -3.31
CA LEU A 115 -10.90 -9.33 -4.11
C LEU A 115 -10.20 -9.27 -5.47
N SER A 116 -9.12 -10.01 -5.67
CA SER A 116 -8.49 -10.14 -6.98
C SER A 116 -9.27 -11.13 -7.86
N PRO A 117 -9.61 -10.79 -9.11
CA PRO A 117 -10.41 -11.66 -9.98
C PRO A 117 -9.79 -13.04 -10.24
N LEU A 118 -8.49 -13.18 -10.09
CA LEU A 118 -7.74 -14.42 -10.31
C LEU A 118 -7.34 -15.11 -9.01
N SER A 119 -7.92 -14.70 -7.87
CA SER A 119 -7.65 -15.32 -6.57
C SER A 119 -8.92 -15.96 -6.01
N SER A 120 -8.77 -17.15 -5.43
CA SER A 120 -9.87 -17.84 -4.76
C SER A 120 -9.32 -18.78 -3.68
N GLY A 121 -9.75 -18.60 -2.42
CA GLY A 121 -9.36 -19.46 -1.30
C GLY A 121 -7.85 -19.53 -1.07
N GLY A 122 -7.12 -18.46 -1.32
CA GLY A 122 -5.65 -18.42 -1.19
C GLY A 122 -4.87 -18.91 -2.41
N ASN A 123 -5.55 -19.38 -3.45
CA ASN A 123 -4.93 -19.79 -4.71
C ASN A 123 -4.93 -18.62 -5.68
N ILE A 124 -3.84 -18.38 -6.38
CA ILE A 124 -3.71 -17.30 -7.38
C ILE A 124 -3.52 -17.92 -8.77
N ALA A 125 -4.32 -17.47 -9.74
CA ALA A 125 -4.24 -17.90 -11.15
C ALA A 125 -4.26 -19.42 -11.35
N GLY A 126 -5.00 -20.14 -10.50
CA GLY A 126 -5.07 -21.62 -10.54
C GLY A 126 -3.86 -22.34 -9.95
N GLN A 127 -2.89 -21.63 -9.40
CA GLN A 127 -1.76 -22.21 -8.70
C GLN A 127 -2.08 -22.46 -7.23
N LEU A 128 -1.44 -23.46 -6.64
CA LEU A 128 -1.63 -23.78 -5.23
C LEU A 128 -1.16 -22.63 -4.33
N SER A 129 -1.82 -22.43 -3.20
CA SER A 129 -1.46 -21.43 -2.19
C SER A 129 -0.01 -21.58 -1.68
N SER A 130 0.51 -22.81 -1.67
CA SER A 130 1.91 -23.09 -1.36
C SER A 130 2.90 -22.47 -2.35
N SER A 131 2.47 -22.14 -3.57
CA SER A 131 3.30 -21.48 -4.60
C SER A 131 3.22 -19.95 -4.52
N THR A 132 2.28 -19.41 -3.75
CA THR A 132 2.13 -17.98 -3.55
C THR A 132 3.19 -17.44 -2.58
N ASN A 133 3.84 -16.34 -2.93
CA ASN A 133 4.72 -15.64 -2.02
C ASN A 133 3.96 -14.52 -1.30
N TYR A 134 4.21 -14.36 -0.01
CA TYR A 134 3.64 -13.30 0.83
C TYR A 134 4.75 -12.39 1.31
N THR A 135 4.60 -11.11 1.10
CA THR A 135 5.56 -10.11 1.56
C THR A 135 4.87 -9.02 2.38
N ILE A 136 5.53 -8.61 3.45
CA ILE A 136 5.12 -7.48 4.28
C ILE A 136 6.29 -6.52 4.35
N ASP A 137 6.11 -5.29 3.89
CA ASP A 137 7.17 -4.28 3.78
C ASP A 137 8.42 -4.80 3.05
N GLY A 138 8.23 -5.62 2.01
CA GLY A 138 9.29 -6.24 1.22
C GLY A 138 9.95 -7.47 1.86
N MET A 139 9.60 -7.82 3.09
CA MET A 139 10.11 -9.03 3.75
C MET A 139 9.18 -10.21 3.47
N THR A 140 9.77 -11.38 3.14
CA THR A 140 9.00 -12.60 2.93
C THR A 140 8.38 -13.07 4.25
N ALA A 141 7.06 -13.15 4.28
CA ALA A 141 6.27 -13.63 5.43
C ALA A 141 5.89 -15.11 5.33
N LYS A 142 6.41 -15.82 4.32
CA LYS A 142 6.14 -17.24 4.10
C LYS A 142 7.12 -18.09 4.91
N GLY A 143 6.60 -19.05 5.68
CA GLY A 143 7.40 -20.05 6.38
C GLY A 143 8.23 -20.89 5.40
N THR A 144 9.48 -21.22 5.76
CA THR A 144 10.42 -21.96 4.91
C THR A 144 10.15 -23.46 4.87
N VAL A 145 9.37 -24.01 5.80
CA VAL A 145 9.27 -25.45 6.07
C VAL A 145 7.86 -26.02 5.88
N ALA A 146 6.84 -25.21 5.75
CA ALA A 146 5.48 -25.71 5.60
C ALA A 146 5.04 -25.70 4.13
N SER A 147 4.98 -26.86 3.54
CA SER A 147 4.09 -27.15 2.42
C SER A 147 2.65 -27.16 2.98
N GLY A 148 2.03 -26.04 3.09
CA GLY A 148 0.67 -25.94 3.60
C GLY A 148 0.35 -24.50 3.89
N THR A 149 -0.91 -24.21 3.80
CA THR A 149 -1.53 -22.97 4.18
C THR A 149 -0.76 -22.22 5.25
N THR A 150 -0.63 -20.97 5.07
CA THR A 150 -0.14 -19.89 5.90
C THR A 150 -0.53 -19.96 7.40
N SER A 151 -0.40 -21.10 8.03
CA SER A 151 -0.43 -21.24 9.48
C SER A 151 0.82 -20.59 10.06
N GLY A 152 0.90 -19.26 10.02
CA GLY A 152 2.05 -18.50 10.46
C GLY A 152 2.43 -17.35 9.55
N ALA A 153 1.68 -17.07 8.50
CA ALA A 153 1.71 -15.72 7.95
C ALA A 153 1.30 -14.79 9.09
N TYR A 154 2.19 -13.95 9.50
CA TYR A 154 1.90 -12.95 10.53
C TYR A 154 0.61 -12.26 10.17
N THR A 155 -0.43 -12.51 10.95
CA THR A 155 -1.71 -11.83 10.78
C THR A 155 -1.49 -10.39 11.18
N ILE A 156 -1.40 -9.53 10.18
CA ILE A 156 -1.41 -8.09 10.44
C ILE A 156 -2.84 -7.59 10.41
N SER A 157 -3.17 -6.70 11.33
CA SER A 157 -4.45 -6.01 11.33
C SER A 157 -4.64 -5.25 10.02
N MET A 158 -5.85 -5.29 9.48
CA MET A 158 -6.21 -4.48 8.30
C MET A 158 -6.01 -2.97 8.55
N GLU A 159 -6.14 -2.53 9.79
CA GLU A 159 -5.87 -1.14 10.16
C GLU A 159 -4.38 -0.76 10.01
N ALA A 160 -3.49 -1.74 10.08
CA ALA A 160 -2.07 -1.53 9.85
C ALA A 160 -1.71 -1.45 8.36
N VAL A 161 -2.58 -1.94 7.47
CA VAL A 161 -2.28 -2.01 6.04
C VAL A 161 -2.54 -0.66 5.37
N ARG A 162 -1.54 -0.16 4.68
CA ARG A 162 -1.60 1.03 3.84
C ARG A 162 -1.93 0.69 2.39
N GLU A 163 -1.31 -0.34 1.87
CA GLU A 163 -1.45 -0.78 0.51
C GLU A 163 -1.39 -2.31 0.46
N PHE A 164 -2.22 -2.87 -0.39
CA PHE A 164 -2.27 -4.29 -0.64
C PHE A 164 -2.25 -4.53 -2.14
N GLU A 165 -1.35 -5.38 -2.59
CA GLU A 165 -1.19 -5.70 -4.01
C GLU A 165 -1.16 -7.22 -4.21
N VAL A 166 -1.95 -7.69 -5.16
CA VAL A 166 -1.90 -9.08 -5.65
C VAL A 166 -1.35 -9.05 -7.07
N VAL A 167 -0.16 -9.59 -7.25
CA VAL A 167 0.48 -9.75 -8.55
C VAL A 167 0.31 -11.19 -8.99
N THR A 168 -0.42 -11.42 -10.06
CA THR A 168 -0.73 -12.77 -10.55
C THR A 168 0.37 -13.32 -11.46
N ASN A 169 1.09 -12.44 -12.16
CA ASN A 169 2.19 -12.80 -13.04
C ASN A 169 3.42 -11.97 -12.65
N GLN A 170 4.35 -12.60 -11.93
CA GLN A 170 5.56 -11.95 -11.48
C GLN A 170 6.73 -12.25 -12.42
N TYR A 171 7.21 -11.22 -13.10
CA TYR A 171 8.38 -11.32 -13.99
C TYR A 171 9.63 -10.67 -13.39
N ASP A 172 9.50 -10.02 -12.22
CA ASP A 172 10.63 -9.41 -11.54
C ASP A 172 11.41 -10.47 -10.76
N VAL A 173 12.64 -10.73 -11.19
CA VAL A 173 13.55 -11.73 -10.60
C VAL A 173 13.98 -11.40 -9.17
N THR A 174 13.77 -10.17 -8.71
CA THR A 174 14.05 -9.77 -7.32
C THR A 174 13.04 -10.35 -6.34
N ASN A 175 11.85 -10.71 -6.82
CA ASN A 175 10.79 -11.34 -6.03
C ASN A 175 10.89 -12.87 -6.16
N GLY A 176 11.81 -13.47 -5.46
CA GLY A 176 12.00 -14.92 -5.44
C GLY A 176 10.84 -15.69 -4.78
N ARG A 177 10.88 -17.03 -4.90
CA ARG A 177 9.95 -18.00 -4.26
C ARG A 177 8.49 -17.88 -4.68
N SER A 178 8.18 -17.29 -5.82
CA SER A 178 6.84 -17.24 -6.36
C SER A 178 6.74 -18.13 -7.59
N GLY A 179 5.92 -19.18 -7.51
CA GLY A 179 5.56 -20.00 -8.67
C GLY A 179 4.19 -19.66 -9.23
N GLY A 180 3.35 -18.99 -8.45
CA GLY A 180 1.96 -18.70 -8.83
C GLY A 180 1.53 -17.26 -8.69
N GLY A 181 2.23 -16.45 -7.92
CA GLY A 181 1.89 -15.06 -7.69
C GLY A 181 2.48 -14.52 -6.39
N THR A 182 2.43 -13.22 -6.21
CA THR A 182 2.90 -12.55 -5.00
C THR A 182 1.81 -11.70 -4.41
N VAL A 183 1.62 -11.82 -3.10
CA VAL A 183 0.76 -10.96 -2.30
C VAL A 183 1.65 -10.07 -1.47
N SER A 184 1.52 -8.79 -1.64
CA SER A 184 2.34 -7.80 -0.97
C SER A 184 1.47 -6.86 -0.15
N ALA A 185 1.83 -6.65 1.10
CA ALA A 185 1.27 -5.64 1.96
C ALA A 185 2.33 -4.63 2.38
N VAL A 186 1.94 -3.37 2.39
CA VAL A 186 2.74 -2.29 2.95
C VAL A 186 2.03 -1.76 4.17
N THR A 187 2.76 -1.60 5.27
CA THR A 187 2.20 -1.08 6.50
C THR A 187 2.08 0.44 6.48
N LYS A 188 1.16 0.97 7.29
CA LYS A 188 1.04 2.41 7.53
C LYS A 188 2.22 2.90 8.37
N SER A 189 2.69 4.08 8.07
CA SER A 189 3.66 4.82 8.87
C SER A 189 3.05 6.10 9.42
N GLY A 190 3.61 6.64 10.49
CA GLY A 190 3.23 7.94 11.01
C GLY A 190 3.62 9.07 10.07
N THR A 191 2.97 10.20 10.23
CA THR A 191 3.20 11.44 9.48
C THR A 191 3.39 12.62 10.44
N ASN A 192 3.57 13.81 9.91
CA ASN A 192 3.65 15.05 10.71
C ASN A 192 2.33 15.47 11.37
N THR A 193 1.23 14.79 11.04
CA THR A 193 -0.08 15.01 11.64
C THR A 193 -0.51 13.79 12.44
N PHE A 194 -1.12 14.01 13.60
CA PHE A 194 -1.72 12.93 14.37
C PHE A 194 -2.95 12.40 13.65
N THR A 195 -2.98 11.09 13.46
CA THR A 195 -4.10 10.36 12.88
C THR A 195 -4.37 9.13 13.71
N GLY A 196 -5.65 8.75 13.84
CA GLY A 196 -6.01 7.54 14.57
C GLY A 196 -7.42 7.10 14.23
N SER A 197 -7.70 5.84 14.54
CA SER A 197 -9.02 5.24 14.42
C SER A 197 -9.30 4.32 15.60
N VAL A 198 -10.58 4.17 15.91
CA VAL A 198 -11.09 3.14 16.82
C VAL A 198 -12.11 2.34 16.04
N PHE A 199 -12.08 1.02 16.15
CA PHE A 199 -13.01 0.17 15.43
C PHE A 199 -13.52 -0.95 16.32
N GLY A 200 -14.72 -1.43 15.98
CA GLY A 200 -15.33 -2.59 16.62
C GLY A 200 -16.24 -3.31 15.62
N PHE A 201 -16.14 -4.63 15.57
CA PHE A 201 -16.95 -5.50 14.75
C PHE A 201 -17.47 -6.66 15.58
N GLY A 202 -18.71 -7.03 15.33
CA GLY A 202 -19.33 -8.18 15.93
C GLY A 202 -20.02 -9.00 14.87
N ARG A 203 -19.87 -10.31 14.93
CA ARG A 203 -20.58 -11.29 14.14
C ARG A 203 -21.07 -12.39 15.08
N ALA A 204 -22.36 -12.68 15.03
CA ALA A 204 -22.94 -13.71 15.88
C ALA A 204 -24.09 -14.41 15.14
N ASP A 205 -24.40 -15.62 15.54
CA ASP A 205 -25.50 -16.43 14.99
C ASP A 205 -26.86 -15.72 15.06
N TRP A 206 -27.16 -15.03 16.16
CA TRP A 206 -28.41 -14.28 16.35
C TRP A 206 -28.57 -13.07 15.41
N LEU A 207 -27.49 -12.61 14.77
CA LEU A 207 -27.49 -11.57 13.71
C LEU A 207 -27.66 -12.17 12.33
N SER A 208 -27.63 -13.48 12.18
CA SER A 208 -27.76 -14.17 10.91
C SER A 208 -29.10 -14.88 10.77
N SER A 209 -29.49 -15.24 9.55
CA SER A 209 -30.68 -16.05 9.33
C SER A 209 -30.48 -17.47 9.89
N SER A 210 -31.47 -17.97 10.62
CA SER A 210 -31.51 -19.37 11.07
C SER A 210 -31.79 -20.36 9.93
N TYR A 211 -32.00 -19.90 8.72
CA TYR A 211 -32.30 -20.73 7.56
C TYR A 211 -31.29 -20.51 6.44
N ASP A 212 -30.86 -21.60 5.80
CA ASP A 212 -30.02 -21.52 4.61
C ASP A 212 -30.88 -21.10 3.37
N ILE A 213 -30.21 -20.87 2.24
CA ILE A 213 -30.89 -20.49 0.98
C ILE A 213 -31.82 -21.58 0.44
N ARG A 214 -31.75 -22.79 0.98
CA ARG A 214 -32.60 -23.93 0.62
C ARG A 214 -33.77 -24.11 1.61
N GLY A 215 -33.86 -23.25 2.63
CA GLY A 215 -34.91 -23.32 3.64
C GLY A 215 -34.62 -24.32 4.77
N ASN A 216 -33.43 -24.91 4.85
CA ASN A 216 -33.09 -25.80 5.95
C ASN A 216 -32.61 -24.97 7.15
N LYS A 217 -33.00 -25.40 8.35
CA LYS A 217 -32.59 -24.76 9.58
C LYS A 217 -31.07 -25.01 9.80
N SER A 218 -30.28 -23.93 9.87
CA SER A 218 -28.89 -23.99 10.24
C SER A 218 -28.76 -23.77 11.76
N THR A 219 -28.03 -24.63 12.43
CA THR A 219 -27.75 -24.57 13.87
C THR A 219 -26.24 -24.40 14.09
N SER A 220 -25.62 -23.46 13.41
CA SER A 220 -24.21 -23.16 13.70
C SER A 220 -24.13 -22.01 14.69
N ASP A 221 -23.77 -22.31 15.91
CA ASP A 221 -23.45 -21.32 16.93
C ASP A 221 -22.06 -20.76 16.61
N PHE A 222 -21.98 -19.48 16.38
CA PHE A 222 -20.70 -18.78 16.21
C PHE A 222 -20.80 -17.35 16.78
N SER A 223 -19.75 -16.92 17.40
CA SER A 223 -19.58 -15.51 17.75
C SER A 223 -18.14 -15.06 17.52
N THR A 224 -17.97 -13.95 16.84
CA THR A 224 -16.68 -13.33 16.61
C THR A 224 -16.79 -11.87 17.01
N TYR A 225 -15.90 -11.43 17.86
CA TYR A 225 -15.77 -10.03 18.25
C TYR A 225 -14.35 -9.57 17.94
N GLN A 226 -14.24 -8.47 17.23
CA GLN A 226 -12.96 -7.83 16.93
C GLN A 226 -13.07 -6.34 17.27
N TYR A 227 -12.11 -5.84 18.03
CA TYR A 227 -12.03 -4.43 18.38
C TYR A 227 -10.59 -4.00 18.54
N GLY A 228 -10.35 -2.73 18.30
CA GLY A 228 -9.00 -2.22 18.37
C GLY A 228 -8.92 -0.73 18.12
N PHE A 229 -7.69 -0.26 18.06
CA PHE A 229 -7.41 1.13 17.73
C PHE A 229 -6.11 1.25 16.94
N SER A 230 -5.97 2.35 16.23
CA SER A 230 -4.71 2.77 15.63
C SER A 230 -4.41 4.21 16.01
N LEU A 231 -3.12 4.54 16.13
CA LEU A 231 -2.63 5.88 16.40
C LEU A 231 -1.30 6.09 15.71
N GLY A 232 -1.19 7.17 14.96
CA GLY A 232 0.05 7.56 14.29
C GLY A 232 0.28 9.06 14.39
N GLY A 233 1.55 9.46 14.36
CA GLY A 233 1.92 10.86 14.44
C GLY A 233 3.42 11.09 14.53
N PRO A 234 3.85 12.35 14.71
CA PRO A 234 5.25 12.69 14.87
C PRO A 234 5.70 12.49 16.32
N ILE A 235 6.85 11.86 16.53
CA ILE A 235 7.65 11.99 17.77
C ILE A 235 8.44 13.28 17.69
N VAL A 236 9.10 13.49 16.55
CA VAL A 236 9.79 14.74 16.21
C VAL A 236 9.38 15.09 14.78
N LYS A 237 8.79 16.27 14.62
CA LYS A 237 8.32 16.74 13.31
C LYS A 237 9.45 16.69 12.27
N ASP A 238 9.13 16.23 11.06
CA ASP A 238 10.02 16.07 9.91
C ASP A 238 11.20 15.09 10.12
N ARG A 239 11.29 14.37 11.27
CA ARG A 239 12.41 13.49 11.58
C ARG A 239 12.02 12.10 12.04
N ALA A 240 11.10 12.02 13.01
CA ALA A 240 10.74 10.74 13.61
C ALA A 240 9.23 10.64 13.79
N HIS A 241 8.66 9.56 13.32
CA HIS A 241 7.23 9.28 13.33
C HIS A 241 6.98 7.92 13.95
N PHE A 242 5.78 7.72 14.46
CA PHE A 242 5.33 6.43 14.95
C PHE A 242 3.96 6.08 14.37
N TYR A 243 3.68 4.80 14.31
CA TYR A 243 2.35 4.27 14.04
C TYR A 243 2.16 2.99 14.86
N VAL A 244 1.12 2.96 15.68
CA VAL A 244 0.78 1.84 16.57
C VAL A 244 -0.60 1.34 16.23
N VAL A 245 -0.75 0.04 16.14
CA VAL A 245 -2.05 -0.62 15.98
C VAL A 245 -2.16 -1.67 17.07
N TRP A 246 -3.30 -1.70 17.73
CA TRP A 246 -3.70 -2.77 18.62
C TRP A 246 -5.03 -3.32 18.14
N ASP A 247 -5.08 -4.63 17.98
CA ASP A 247 -6.22 -5.38 17.47
C ASP A 247 -6.40 -6.64 18.31
N HIS A 248 -7.62 -6.85 18.77
CA HIS A 248 -7.99 -8.04 19.51
C HIS A 248 -9.17 -8.71 18.83
N GLN A 249 -9.03 -10.01 18.55
CA GLN A 249 -10.09 -10.85 18.00
C GLN A 249 -10.34 -12.02 18.94
N GLN A 250 -11.61 -12.30 19.16
CA GLN A 250 -12.08 -13.45 19.91
C GLN A 250 -13.12 -14.19 19.08
N ASP A 251 -12.87 -15.46 18.84
CA ASP A 251 -13.74 -16.39 18.15
C ASP A 251 -14.26 -17.46 19.14
N SER A 252 -15.54 -17.78 19.06
CA SER A 252 -16.21 -18.83 19.84
C SER A 252 -17.06 -19.70 18.97
#